data_7454c7680b906fa6d8b470ed3edb1a6e
#
_entry.id   7454c7680b906fa6d8b470ed3edb1a6e
#
_cell.length_a   1.000
_cell.length_b   1.000
_cell.length_c   1.000
_cell.angle_alpha   90.00
_cell.angle_beta   90.00
_cell.angle_gamma   90.00
#
_symmetry.space_group_name_H-M   'P 1'
#
loop_
_entity.id
_entity.type
_entity.pdbx_description
1 polymer ?
#
loop_
_entity_poly.entity_id
_entity_poly.type
_entity_poly.pdbx_seq_one_letter_code
_entity_poly.pdbx_strand_id
1 'polypeptide(L)'
;GSEQAADVIGQFGVGFYSAFMVSDHITVVTRKYGSDTACRWESDGVDGYTVEPCEKETVGTDIILHIKKDPEDEPGEYSQYLQEYALKSLVKKYSDYIRFPIRMEVTHSRRKEGSPDDKPEYEDVREWETLNSMVPLWQRKKSEVTKEEYDKFYQERYYQMVPPQSVVTVSAEGAVTYKAMLYIPSHTPYDFYTREYEKGLQLYSSGVLIMDKCADLLPDCFRFVKGV
;
A
#
# COMPACT_ATOMS: atom_id res chain seq x y z
N GLY A 1 -5.66 6.43 -33.67
CA GLY A 1 -4.97 5.67 -32.66
C GLY A 1 -5.45 6.15 -31.30
N SER A 2 -6.22 5.32 -30.59
CA SER A 2 -6.57 5.57 -29.20
C SER A 2 -5.28 5.49 -28.40
N GLU A 3 -4.77 6.62 -27.97
CA GLU A 3 -3.87 6.66 -26.81
C GLU A 3 -4.63 5.96 -25.68
N GLN A 4 -4.17 4.79 -25.29
CA GLN A 4 -4.57 4.19 -24.03
C GLN A 4 -4.20 5.23 -22.97
N ALA A 5 -5.21 5.84 -22.36
CA ALA A 5 -5.02 6.71 -21.23
C ALA A 5 -4.14 5.94 -20.25
N ALA A 6 -2.94 6.43 -19.98
CA ALA A 6 -2.07 5.81 -19.02
C ALA A 6 -2.87 5.71 -17.74
N ASP A 7 -2.94 4.49 -17.18
CA ASP A 7 -3.71 4.19 -15.98
C ASP A 7 -3.01 4.88 -14.80
N VAL A 8 -3.25 6.18 -14.69
CA VAL A 8 -2.59 7.07 -13.73
C VAL A 8 -3.29 6.93 -12.40
N ILE A 9 -2.55 6.55 -11.37
CA ILE A 9 -3.06 6.41 -10.00
C ILE A 9 -3.52 7.77 -9.46
N GLY A 10 -2.71 8.82 -9.67
CA GLY A 10 -3.02 10.19 -9.25
C GLY A 10 -3.87 10.92 -10.29
N GLN A 11 -5.10 11.29 -9.93
CA GLN A 11 -6.00 12.01 -10.84
C GLN A 11 -5.92 13.54 -10.72
N PHE A 12 -5.59 14.05 -9.53
CA PHE A 12 -5.66 15.49 -9.22
C PHE A 12 -4.29 16.19 -9.15
N GLY A 13 -3.19 15.45 -9.26
CA GLY A 13 -1.83 16.00 -9.20
C GLY A 13 -1.41 16.55 -7.84
N VAL A 14 -2.22 16.38 -6.79
CA VAL A 14 -1.98 16.96 -5.46
C VAL A 14 -1.34 15.97 -4.47
N GLY A 15 -1.30 14.68 -4.78
CA GLY A 15 -0.76 13.65 -3.88
C GLY A 15 0.69 13.89 -3.47
N PHE A 16 1.50 14.46 -4.38
CA PHE A 16 2.89 14.79 -4.09
C PHE A 16 3.05 15.77 -2.91
N TYR A 17 2.13 16.74 -2.78
CA TYR A 17 2.19 17.74 -1.70
C TYR A 17 2.02 17.12 -0.30
N SER A 18 1.42 15.94 -0.19
CA SER A 18 1.31 15.24 1.09
C SER A 18 2.66 14.86 1.67
N ALA A 19 3.72 14.78 0.86
CA ALA A 19 5.08 14.52 1.33
C ALA A 19 5.58 15.61 2.29
N PHE A 20 5.13 16.86 2.14
CA PHE A 20 5.46 17.95 3.07
C PHE A 20 4.77 17.85 4.44
N MET A 21 3.81 16.93 4.60
CA MET A 21 3.26 16.65 5.92
C MET A 21 4.28 15.98 6.84
N VAL A 22 5.18 15.17 6.26
CA VAL A 22 6.18 14.38 6.99
C VAL A 22 7.62 14.83 6.75
N SER A 23 7.87 15.72 5.79
CA SER A 23 9.20 16.23 5.46
C SER A 23 9.26 17.76 5.52
N ASP A 24 10.41 18.28 5.88
CA ASP A 24 10.71 19.72 5.90
C ASP A 24 11.44 20.19 4.64
N HIS A 25 11.98 19.23 3.85
CA HIS A 25 12.64 19.50 2.57
C HIS A 25 12.46 18.30 1.64
N ILE A 26 12.23 18.56 0.36
CA ILE A 26 12.10 17.54 -0.69
C ILE A 26 13.03 17.89 -1.84
N THR A 27 13.83 16.90 -2.25
CA THR A 27 14.65 16.96 -3.46
C THR A 27 14.14 15.94 -4.47
N VAL A 28 13.92 16.36 -5.71
CA VAL A 28 13.56 15.48 -6.82
C VAL A 28 14.65 15.57 -7.89
N VAL A 29 15.26 14.42 -8.19
CA VAL A 29 16.26 14.31 -9.27
C VAL A 29 15.68 13.42 -10.36
N THR A 30 15.51 13.97 -11.56
CA THR A 30 14.82 13.27 -12.64
C THR A 30 15.56 13.37 -13.97
N ARG A 31 15.61 12.22 -14.69
CA ARG A 31 16.09 12.13 -16.06
C ARG A 31 15.06 11.42 -16.92
N LYS A 32 14.57 12.11 -17.94
CA LYS A 32 13.60 11.56 -18.90
C LYS A 32 14.25 10.51 -19.80
N TYR A 33 13.52 9.48 -20.17
CA TYR A 33 13.95 8.51 -21.17
C TYR A 33 14.29 9.21 -22.50
N GLY A 34 15.44 8.88 -23.08
CA GLY A 34 15.93 9.49 -24.32
C GLY A 34 16.48 10.91 -24.15
N SER A 35 16.69 11.41 -22.93
CA SER A 35 17.32 12.69 -22.65
C SER A 35 18.74 12.49 -22.07
N ASP A 36 19.67 13.34 -22.49
CA ASP A 36 21.02 13.39 -21.92
C ASP A 36 21.13 14.37 -20.75
N THR A 37 20.06 15.13 -20.48
CA THR A 37 20.00 16.09 -19.39
C THR A 37 19.09 15.62 -18.28
N ALA A 38 19.48 15.87 -17.03
CA ALA A 38 18.69 15.67 -15.83
C ALA A 38 18.43 17.00 -15.15
N CYS A 39 17.37 17.05 -14.32
CA CYS A 39 17.01 18.22 -13.53
C CYS A 39 16.87 17.83 -12.07
N ARG A 40 17.29 18.75 -11.21
CA ARG A 40 17.08 18.72 -9.76
C ARG A 40 16.08 19.80 -9.38
N TRP A 41 15.01 19.41 -8.74
CA TRP A 41 14.00 20.28 -8.14
C TRP A 41 14.09 20.17 -6.63
N GLU A 42 13.99 21.28 -5.93
CA GLU A 42 14.02 21.33 -4.45
C GLU A 42 13.02 22.34 -3.92
N SER A 43 12.41 22.01 -2.79
CA SER A 43 11.51 22.88 -2.04
C SER A 43 11.42 22.47 -0.57
N ASP A 44 11.18 23.45 0.29
CA ASP A 44 10.77 23.30 1.68
C ASP A 44 9.24 23.41 1.87
N GLY A 45 8.51 23.63 0.77
CA GLY A 45 7.05 23.71 0.78
C GLY A 45 6.46 25.06 1.22
N VAL A 46 7.29 26.08 1.51
CA VAL A 46 6.85 27.39 2.02
C VAL A 46 7.11 28.47 0.99
N ASP A 47 8.36 28.70 0.60
CA ASP A 47 8.80 29.87 -0.15
C ASP A 47 9.03 29.62 -1.66
N GLY A 48 8.46 28.55 -2.20
CA GLY A 48 8.61 28.20 -3.61
C GLY A 48 9.53 27.02 -3.86
N TYR A 49 10.21 27.01 -4.99
CA TYR A 49 11.09 25.91 -5.38
C TYR A 49 12.24 26.40 -6.27
N THR A 50 13.30 25.61 -6.34
CA THR A 50 14.40 25.80 -7.31
C THR A 50 14.41 24.67 -8.33
N VAL A 51 14.88 24.97 -9.54
CA VAL A 51 15.12 23.95 -10.58
C VAL A 51 16.49 24.22 -11.19
N GLU A 52 17.36 23.22 -11.15
CA GLU A 52 18.71 23.32 -11.67
C GLU A 52 19.04 22.10 -12.54
N PRO A 53 19.87 22.24 -13.58
CA PRO A 53 20.46 21.12 -14.28
C PRO A 53 21.35 20.31 -13.33
N CYS A 54 21.31 18.99 -13.48
CA CYS A 54 22.20 18.10 -12.71
C CYS A 54 22.62 16.90 -13.54
N GLU A 55 23.51 16.08 -12.99
CA GLU A 55 23.89 14.80 -13.53
C GLU A 55 23.08 13.68 -12.89
N LYS A 56 22.62 12.72 -13.71
CA LYS A 56 21.97 11.48 -13.29
C LYS A 56 22.27 10.41 -14.35
N GLU A 57 22.96 9.34 -13.96
CA GLU A 57 23.36 8.29 -14.88
C GLU A 57 22.19 7.45 -15.40
N THR A 58 21.20 7.18 -14.53
CA THR A 58 20.06 6.35 -14.84
C THR A 58 18.83 7.17 -15.20
N VAL A 59 18.01 6.66 -16.13
CA VAL A 59 16.67 7.19 -16.41
C VAL A 59 15.75 6.92 -15.22
N GLY A 60 14.86 7.85 -14.92
CA GLY A 60 13.89 7.74 -13.84
C GLY A 60 13.92 8.93 -12.91
N THR A 61 13.21 8.82 -11.79
CA THR A 61 13.03 9.89 -10.81
C THR A 61 13.36 9.38 -9.42
N ASP A 62 14.25 10.09 -8.73
CA ASP A 62 14.54 9.90 -7.32
C ASP A 62 13.81 11.01 -6.55
N ILE A 63 13.07 10.65 -5.53
CA ILE A 63 12.38 11.58 -4.63
C ILE A 63 12.98 11.35 -3.24
N ILE A 64 13.65 12.37 -2.73
CA ILE A 64 14.37 12.33 -1.45
C ILE A 64 13.60 13.20 -0.46
N LEU A 65 13.07 12.59 0.58
CA LEU A 65 12.35 13.26 1.65
C LEU A 65 13.26 13.43 2.85
N HIS A 66 13.51 14.68 3.26
CA HIS A 66 14.14 14.97 4.53
C HIS A 66 13.07 14.96 5.61
N ILE A 67 13.01 13.87 6.37
CA ILE A 67 11.97 13.64 7.37
C ILE A 67 12.11 14.63 8.53
N LYS A 68 10.98 15.23 8.93
CA LYS A 68 10.90 16.14 10.09
C LYS A 68 11.42 15.47 11.36
N LYS A 69 11.93 16.29 12.28
CA LYS A 69 12.23 15.83 13.63
C LYS A 69 10.94 15.58 14.41
N ASP A 70 10.94 14.52 15.20
CA ASP A 70 9.83 14.24 16.09
C ASP A 70 9.63 15.39 17.09
N PRO A 71 8.38 15.77 17.40
CA PRO A 71 8.09 16.66 18.52
C PRO A 71 8.52 16.03 19.86
N GLU A 72 8.84 16.87 20.84
CA GLU A 72 9.27 16.38 22.17
C GLU A 72 8.15 15.61 22.90
N ASP A 73 6.90 15.98 22.66
CA ASP A 73 5.69 15.38 23.25
C ASP A 73 5.16 14.20 22.45
N GLU A 74 5.60 13.99 21.21
CA GLU A 74 5.17 12.89 20.33
C GLU A 74 6.37 12.17 19.69
N PRO A 75 7.19 11.44 20.47
CA PRO A 75 8.33 10.70 19.94
C PRO A 75 7.87 9.60 19.00
N GLY A 76 8.45 9.54 17.80
CA GLY A 76 8.09 8.56 16.77
C GLY A 76 7.05 9.06 15.75
N GLU A 77 6.53 10.26 15.86
CA GLU A 77 5.54 10.80 14.92
C GLU A 77 6.05 10.77 13.48
N TYR A 78 7.26 11.25 13.24
CA TYR A 78 7.86 11.28 11.90
C TYR A 78 8.93 10.20 11.69
N SER A 79 9.74 9.90 12.70
CA SER A 79 10.85 8.94 12.59
C SER A 79 10.37 7.50 12.32
N GLN A 80 9.10 7.16 12.57
CA GLN A 80 8.52 5.88 12.17
C GLN A 80 8.64 5.61 10.65
N TYR A 81 8.62 6.65 9.82
CA TYR A 81 8.75 6.51 8.36
C TYR A 81 10.17 6.16 7.90
N LEU A 82 11.14 6.10 8.82
CA LEU A 82 12.49 5.58 8.59
C LEU A 82 12.63 4.11 8.99
N GLN A 83 11.56 3.49 9.53
CA GLN A 83 11.59 2.12 10.00
C GLN A 83 11.08 1.15 8.92
N GLU A 84 11.85 0.11 8.62
CA GLU A 84 11.48 -0.90 7.60
C GLU A 84 10.09 -1.48 7.84
N TYR A 85 9.79 -1.86 9.08
CA TYR A 85 8.52 -2.51 9.39
C TYR A 85 7.32 -1.57 9.19
N ALA A 86 7.47 -0.28 9.49
CA ALA A 86 6.42 0.71 9.30
C ALA A 86 6.13 0.92 7.81
N LEU A 87 7.18 1.04 7.00
CA LEU A 87 7.06 1.16 5.54
C LEU A 87 6.42 -0.09 4.93
N LYS A 88 6.83 -1.30 5.33
CA LYS A 88 6.19 -2.55 4.90
C LYS A 88 4.70 -2.57 5.23
N SER A 89 4.33 -2.18 6.45
CA SER A 89 2.94 -2.13 6.90
C SER A 89 2.12 -1.11 6.10
N LEU A 90 2.67 0.06 5.80
CA LEU A 90 2.02 1.08 4.98
C LEU A 90 1.79 0.61 3.55
N VAL A 91 2.81 0.03 2.92
CA VAL A 91 2.68 -0.54 1.57
C VAL A 91 1.62 -1.63 1.56
N LYS A 92 1.67 -2.55 2.52
CA LYS A 92 0.71 -3.66 2.63
C LYS A 92 -0.72 -3.17 2.84
N LYS A 93 -0.90 -2.12 3.63
CA LYS A 93 -2.22 -1.57 3.92
C LYS A 93 -2.82 -0.79 2.75
N TYR A 94 -2.05 0.12 2.16
CA TYR A 94 -2.58 1.12 1.22
C TYR A 94 -2.27 0.84 -0.24
N SER A 95 -1.18 0.15 -0.54
CA SER A 95 -0.60 0.03 -1.87
C SER A 95 -0.33 -1.42 -2.30
N ASP A 96 -0.89 -2.40 -1.58
CA ASP A 96 -0.62 -3.82 -1.84
C ASP A 96 -0.99 -4.25 -3.27
N TYR A 97 -1.99 -3.62 -3.85
CA TYR A 97 -2.53 -4.01 -5.15
C TYR A 97 -2.19 -3.03 -6.28
N ILE A 98 -1.25 -2.12 -6.05
CA ILE A 98 -0.65 -1.33 -7.14
C ILE A 98 0.03 -2.30 -8.10
N ARG A 99 -0.29 -2.19 -9.40
CA ARG A 99 0.17 -3.12 -10.45
C ARG A 99 1.69 -3.14 -10.69
N PHE A 100 2.40 -2.13 -10.19
CA PHE A 100 3.86 -2.03 -10.28
C PHE A 100 4.50 -2.54 -9.00
N PRO A 101 5.67 -3.23 -9.09
CA PRO A 101 6.36 -3.70 -7.91
C PRO A 101 6.89 -2.53 -7.08
N ILE A 102 6.53 -2.51 -5.80
CA ILE A 102 7.11 -1.61 -4.80
C ILE A 102 8.21 -2.40 -4.10
N ARG A 103 9.46 -1.98 -4.29
CA ARG A 103 10.63 -2.69 -3.81
C ARG A 103 11.35 -1.88 -2.74
N MET A 104 11.85 -2.57 -1.75
CA MET A 104 12.66 -1.99 -0.68
C MET A 104 13.85 -2.89 -0.39
N GLU A 105 14.99 -2.29 -0.06
CA GLU A 105 16.13 -3.00 0.49
C GLU A 105 15.84 -3.30 1.97
N VAL A 106 15.87 -4.58 2.32
CA VAL A 106 15.49 -5.09 3.64
C VAL A 106 16.66 -5.83 4.25
N THR A 107 16.84 -5.66 5.54
CA THR A 107 17.88 -6.34 6.30
C THR A 107 17.34 -7.64 6.89
N HIS A 108 17.94 -8.76 6.48
CA HIS A 108 17.66 -10.09 7.01
C HIS A 108 18.84 -10.56 7.87
N SER A 109 18.55 -11.00 9.08
CA SER A 109 19.55 -11.68 9.90
C SER A 109 19.61 -13.16 9.51
N ARG A 110 20.71 -13.58 8.88
CA ARG A 110 20.92 -14.95 8.40
C ARG A 110 22.04 -15.60 9.21
N ARG A 111 21.83 -16.86 9.56
CA ARG A 111 22.90 -17.64 10.21
C ARG A 111 24.07 -17.79 9.24
N LYS A 112 25.29 -17.47 9.72
CA LYS A 112 26.52 -17.64 8.94
C LYS A 112 26.76 -19.12 8.63
N GLU A 113 27.15 -19.38 7.38
CA GLU A 113 27.57 -20.74 6.98
C GLU A 113 28.75 -21.21 7.82
N GLY A 114 28.66 -22.44 8.34
CA GLY A 114 29.71 -23.03 9.16
C GLY A 114 29.71 -22.63 10.63
N SER A 115 28.74 -21.80 11.08
CA SER A 115 28.65 -21.50 12.51
C SER A 115 28.24 -22.75 13.32
N PRO A 116 28.86 -23.00 14.49
CA PRO A 116 28.55 -24.17 15.34
C PRO A 116 27.09 -24.17 15.80
N ASP A 117 26.49 -25.35 15.94
CA ASP A 117 25.07 -25.47 16.35
C ASP A 117 24.83 -25.04 17.80
N ASP A 118 25.83 -25.18 18.64
CA ASP A 118 25.81 -24.79 20.06
C ASP A 118 26.02 -23.27 20.26
N LYS A 119 26.56 -22.57 19.22
CA LYS A 119 26.78 -21.13 19.26
C LYS A 119 26.60 -20.52 17.87
N PRO A 120 25.35 -20.38 17.40
CA PRO A 120 25.06 -19.85 16.09
C PRO A 120 25.49 -18.36 15.97
N GLU A 121 26.28 -18.05 14.96
CA GLU A 121 26.61 -16.68 14.58
C GLU A 121 25.66 -16.22 13.47
N TYR A 122 25.24 -14.96 13.52
CA TYR A 122 24.37 -14.35 12.55
C TYR A 122 25.06 -13.20 11.84
N GLU A 123 24.70 -12.96 10.60
CA GLU A 123 25.11 -11.81 9.83
C GLU A 123 23.89 -11.12 9.21
N ASP A 124 23.96 -9.82 9.09
CA ASP A 124 22.92 -9.02 8.46
C ASP A 124 23.19 -8.92 6.95
N VAL A 125 22.24 -9.42 6.16
CA VAL A 125 22.30 -9.39 4.70
C VAL A 125 21.20 -8.47 4.19
N ARG A 126 21.54 -7.53 3.30
CA ARG A 126 20.59 -6.65 2.65
C ARG A 126 20.17 -7.22 1.31
N GLU A 127 18.87 -7.37 1.12
CA GLU A 127 18.29 -7.92 -0.11
C GLU A 127 17.09 -7.07 -0.55
N TRP A 128 16.93 -6.95 -1.88
CA TRP A 128 15.76 -6.28 -2.44
C TRP A 128 14.53 -7.17 -2.38
N GLU A 129 13.50 -6.71 -1.68
CA GLU A 129 12.23 -7.40 -1.52
C GLU A 129 11.10 -6.62 -2.22
N THR A 130 10.21 -7.34 -2.91
CA THR A 130 8.95 -6.76 -3.42
C THR A 130 7.89 -6.85 -2.34
N LEU A 131 7.41 -5.69 -1.89
CA LEU A 131 6.54 -5.57 -0.73
C LEU A 131 5.06 -5.80 -1.03
N ASN A 132 4.62 -5.46 -2.24
CA ASN A 132 3.23 -5.52 -2.64
C ASN A 132 2.89 -6.77 -3.45
N SER A 133 1.63 -7.19 -3.39
CA SER A 133 1.12 -8.38 -4.07
C SER A 133 0.72 -8.14 -5.54
N MET A 134 0.51 -6.90 -5.94
CA MET A 134 0.17 -6.41 -7.28
C MET A 134 -1.18 -6.91 -7.85
N VAL A 135 -1.54 -8.16 -7.64
CA VAL A 135 -2.77 -8.77 -8.20
C VAL A 135 -3.76 -9.07 -7.08
N PRO A 136 -4.83 -8.28 -6.95
CA PRO A 136 -5.85 -8.53 -5.93
C PRO A 136 -6.70 -9.76 -6.27
N LEU A 137 -7.09 -10.49 -5.22
CA LEU A 137 -7.87 -11.73 -5.34
C LEU A 137 -9.19 -11.52 -6.09
N TRP A 138 -9.88 -10.39 -5.86
CA TRP A 138 -11.16 -10.06 -6.50
C TRP A 138 -11.04 -9.67 -7.97
N GLN A 139 -9.84 -9.44 -8.49
CA GLN A 139 -9.62 -9.21 -9.93
C GLN A 139 -9.33 -10.48 -10.71
N ARG A 140 -8.96 -11.56 -10.02
CA ARG A 140 -8.74 -12.88 -10.64
C ARG A 140 -10.07 -13.48 -11.08
N LYS A 141 -10.03 -14.37 -12.08
CA LYS A 141 -11.22 -15.11 -12.49
C LYS A 141 -11.66 -16.06 -11.38
N LYS A 142 -12.97 -16.13 -11.13
CA LYS A 142 -13.53 -16.98 -10.09
C LYS A 142 -13.09 -18.44 -10.21
N SER A 143 -12.89 -18.94 -11.45
CA SER A 143 -12.43 -20.30 -11.72
C SER A 143 -10.96 -20.55 -11.35
N GLU A 144 -10.18 -19.49 -11.11
CA GLU A 144 -8.75 -19.56 -10.79
C GLU A 144 -8.46 -19.37 -9.29
N VAL A 145 -9.51 -19.14 -8.51
CA VAL A 145 -9.38 -18.87 -7.05
C VAL A 145 -10.05 -20.02 -6.31
N THR A 146 -9.30 -20.66 -5.43
CA THR A 146 -9.81 -21.75 -4.62
C THR A 146 -10.57 -21.25 -3.39
N LYS A 147 -11.37 -22.14 -2.78
CA LYS A 147 -12.06 -21.80 -1.53
C LYS A 147 -11.07 -21.46 -0.41
N GLU A 148 -9.99 -22.20 -0.35
CA GLU A 148 -8.92 -22.01 0.64
C GLU A 148 -8.25 -20.65 0.51
N GLU A 149 -8.06 -20.13 -0.71
CA GLU A 149 -7.53 -18.78 -0.94
C GLU A 149 -8.50 -17.70 -0.44
N TYR A 150 -9.81 -17.85 -0.68
CA TYR A 150 -10.84 -16.96 -0.14
C TYR A 150 -10.87 -16.98 1.38
N ASP A 151 -10.87 -18.17 1.97
CA ASP A 151 -10.92 -18.35 3.42
C ASP A 151 -9.68 -17.75 4.09
N LYS A 152 -8.49 -18.01 3.53
CA LYS A 152 -7.23 -17.44 4.01
C LYS A 152 -7.22 -15.92 3.93
N PHE A 153 -7.64 -15.35 2.79
CA PHE A 153 -7.75 -13.90 2.64
C PHE A 153 -8.66 -13.29 3.72
N TYR A 154 -9.82 -13.88 3.95
CA TYR A 154 -10.75 -13.42 4.98
C TYR A 154 -10.14 -13.46 6.38
N GLN A 155 -9.51 -14.57 6.73
CA GLN A 155 -8.89 -14.77 8.05
C GLN A 155 -7.74 -13.78 8.29
N GLU A 156 -6.86 -13.62 7.33
CA GLU A 156 -5.70 -12.71 7.42
C GLU A 156 -6.13 -11.24 7.39
N ARG A 157 -7.05 -10.88 6.49
CA ARG A 157 -7.44 -9.48 6.27
C ARG A 157 -8.32 -8.93 7.39
N TYR A 158 -9.19 -9.75 7.95
CA TYR A 158 -10.15 -9.35 8.99
C TYR A 158 -9.81 -9.93 10.37
N TYR A 159 -8.61 -10.50 10.54
CA TYR A 159 -8.10 -11.09 11.79
C TYR A 159 -9.09 -12.11 12.38
N GLN A 160 -9.64 -12.99 11.53
CA GLN A 160 -10.61 -14.00 11.94
C GLN A 160 -9.95 -15.36 12.12
N MET A 161 -10.27 -16.05 13.22
CA MET A 161 -9.74 -17.38 13.51
C MET A 161 -10.44 -18.48 12.70
N VAL A 162 -11.65 -18.23 12.23
CA VAL A 162 -12.49 -19.20 11.52
C VAL A 162 -12.81 -18.69 10.11
N PRO A 163 -13.01 -19.60 9.15
CA PRO A 163 -13.39 -19.20 7.79
C PRO A 163 -14.78 -18.54 7.74
N PRO A 164 -15.10 -17.78 6.67
CA PRO A 164 -16.42 -17.19 6.52
C PRO A 164 -17.47 -18.26 6.25
N GLN A 165 -18.73 -17.96 6.55
CA GLN A 165 -19.86 -18.79 6.20
C GLN A 165 -20.01 -18.91 4.67
N SER A 166 -19.81 -17.79 3.97
CA SER A 166 -19.97 -17.71 2.52
C SER A 166 -19.16 -16.58 1.93
N VAL A 167 -18.81 -16.73 0.66
CA VAL A 167 -18.16 -15.70 -0.17
C VAL A 167 -19.01 -15.44 -1.40
N VAL A 168 -19.28 -14.17 -1.68
CA VAL A 168 -19.98 -13.71 -2.89
C VAL A 168 -19.04 -12.84 -3.71
N THR A 169 -18.81 -13.21 -4.96
CA THR A 169 -18.02 -12.41 -5.90
C THR A 169 -18.93 -11.77 -6.93
N VAL A 170 -18.74 -10.48 -7.18
CA VAL A 170 -19.51 -9.69 -8.14
C VAL A 170 -18.55 -9.08 -9.16
N SER A 171 -18.93 -9.13 -10.43
CA SER A 171 -18.30 -8.37 -11.51
C SER A 171 -19.41 -7.69 -12.28
N ALA A 172 -19.47 -6.39 -12.24
CA ALA A 172 -20.47 -5.57 -12.91
C ALA A 172 -19.80 -4.70 -13.96
N GLU A 173 -20.38 -4.70 -15.16
CA GLU A 173 -19.97 -3.88 -16.29
C GLU A 173 -21.16 -3.03 -16.74
N GLY A 174 -21.00 -1.72 -16.80
CA GLY A 174 -22.07 -0.79 -17.17
C GLY A 174 -21.60 0.66 -17.12
N ALA A 175 -22.48 1.56 -16.68
CA ALA A 175 -22.13 2.95 -16.48
C ALA A 175 -20.98 3.11 -15.46
N VAL A 176 -20.91 2.20 -14.49
CA VAL A 176 -19.78 2.02 -13.58
C VAL A 176 -19.34 0.57 -13.65
N THR A 177 -18.05 0.34 -13.87
CA THR A 177 -17.44 -0.99 -13.83
C THR A 177 -16.80 -1.21 -12.47
N TYR A 178 -17.20 -2.28 -11.77
CA TYR A 178 -16.62 -2.62 -10.48
C TYR A 178 -16.56 -4.14 -10.26
N LYS A 179 -15.70 -4.55 -9.38
CA LYS A 179 -15.62 -5.91 -8.86
C LYS A 179 -15.74 -5.85 -7.34
N ALA A 180 -16.44 -6.81 -6.78
CA ALA A 180 -16.58 -6.94 -5.33
C ALA A 180 -16.38 -8.38 -4.88
N MET A 181 -15.85 -8.52 -3.67
CA MET A 181 -15.69 -9.79 -2.98
C MET A 181 -16.21 -9.62 -1.55
N LEU A 182 -17.38 -10.21 -1.29
CA LEU A 182 -18.13 -10.01 -0.07
C LEU A 182 -18.12 -11.28 0.77
N TYR A 183 -17.91 -11.14 2.05
CA TYR A 183 -17.85 -12.23 3.00
C TYR A 183 -19.00 -12.13 4.01
N ILE A 184 -19.70 -13.22 4.19
CA ILE A 184 -20.65 -13.41 5.28
C ILE A 184 -19.90 -14.08 6.43
N PRO A 185 -19.70 -13.40 7.57
CA PRO A 185 -19.05 -14.01 8.73
C PRO A 185 -19.79 -15.25 9.21
N SER A 186 -19.07 -16.26 9.69
CA SER A 186 -19.66 -17.46 10.31
C SER A 186 -20.24 -17.19 11.69
N HIS A 187 -19.80 -16.11 12.34
CA HIS A 187 -20.29 -15.65 13.64
C HIS A 187 -20.52 -14.16 13.63
N THR A 188 -21.51 -13.71 14.39
CA THR A 188 -21.72 -12.28 14.61
C THR A 188 -20.49 -11.69 15.31
N PRO A 189 -19.92 -10.58 14.79
CA PRO A 189 -18.83 -9.89 15.48
C PRO A 189 -19.25 -9.54 16.92
N TYR A 190 -18.34 -9.68 17.86
CA TYR A 190 -18.64 -9.48 19.29
C TYR A 190 -19.06 -8.04 19.60
N ASP A 191 -18.55 -7.08 18.83
CA ASP A 191 -18.83 -5.65 18.94
C ASP A 191 -20.03 -5.18 18.11
N PHE A 192 -20.71 -6.10 17.39
CA PHE A 192 -21.77 -5.79 16.42
C PHE A 192 -22.91 -4.93 16.97
N TYR A 193 -23.20 -5.08 18.26
CA TYR A 193 -24.27 -4.32 18.94
C TYR A 193 -23.75 -3.12 19.72
N THR A 194 -22.46 -2.84 19.67
CA THR A 194 -21.88 -1.65 20.32
C THR A 194 -21.98 -0.42 19.43
N ARG A 195 -21.77 0.76 20.01
CA ARG A 195 -21.74 2.02 19.27
C ARG A 195 -20.45 2.20 18.45
N GLU A 196 -19.39 1.52 18.85
CA GLU A 196 -18.08 1.54 18.23
C GLU A 196 -18.02 0.64 16.98
N TYR A 197 -19.06 -0.17 16.72
CA TYR A 197 -19.11 -1.01 15.53
C TYR A 197 -19.20 -0.18 14.26
N GLU A 198 -18.16 -0.20 13.45
CA GLU A 198 -18.10 0.46 12.17
C GLU A 198 -18.40 -0.52 11.03
N LYS A 199 -19.49 -0.23 10.31
CA LYS A 199 -19.83 -0.95 9.08
C LYS A 199 -19.01 -0.45 7.91
N GLY A 200 -18.92 -1.23 6.85
CA GLY A 200 -18.39 -0.80 5.56
C GLY A 200 -17.45 -1.79 4.91
N LEU A 201 -17.32 -1.64 3.61
CA LEU A 201 -16.42 -2.39 2.77
C LEU A 201 -15.14 -1.60 2.53
N GLN A 202 -14.06 -2.30 2.24
CA GLN A 202 -12.84 -1.66 1.78
C GLN A 202 -13.02 -1.21 0.33
N LEU A 203 -12.79 0.06 0.06
CA LEU A 203 -12.89 0.63 -1.29
C LEU A 203 -11.50 0.83 -1.87
N TYR A 204 -11.27 0.21 -3.01
CA TYR A 204 -10.03 0.35 -3.77
C TYR A 204 -10.29 1.06 -5.11
N SER A 205 -9.35 1.91 -5.51
CA SER A 205 -9.29 2.51 -6.84
C SER A 205 -7.87 2.37 -7.39
N SER A 206 -7.71 1.83 -8.59
CA SER A 206 -6.40 1.59 -9.24
C SER A 206 -5.37 0.87 -8.34
N GLY A 207 -5.85 -0.06 -7.49
CA GLY A 207 -5.00 -0.83 -6.58
C GLY A 207 -4.61 -0.12 -5.27
N VAL A 208 -5.11 1.10 -5.05
CA VAL A 208 -4.89 1.88 -3.82
C VAL A 208 -6.12 1.80 -2.93
N LEU A 209 -5.93 1.56 -1.63
CA LEU A 209 -6.99 1.62 -0.64
C LEU A 209 -7.42 3.08 -0.42
N ILE A 210 -8.65 3.40 -0.79
CA ILE A 210 -9.23 4.74 -0.63
C ILE A 210 -9.93 4.88 0.72
N MET A 211 -10.72 3.88 1.09
CA MET A 211 -11.45 3.85 2.36
C MET A 211 -11.42 2.44 2.94
N ASP A 212 -11.06 2.34 4.21
CA ASP A 212 -11.03 1.04 4.91
C ASP A 212 -12.44 0.55 5.30
N LYS A 213 -13.36 1.50 5.53
CA LYS A 213 -14.76 1.24 5.88
C LYS A 213 -15.68 2.21 5.16
N CYS A 214 -15.97 1.93 3.90
CA CYS A 214 -16.94 2.71 3.11
C CYS A 214 -18.37 2.27 3.47
N ALA A 215 -19.02 3.03 4.33
CA ALA A 215 -20.35 2.69 4.87
C ALA A 215 -21.47 2.78 3.84
N ASP A 216 -21.27 3.57 2.78
CA ASP A 216 -22.30 3.86 1.76
C ASP A 216 -22.46 2.75 0.73
N LEU A 217 -21.53 1.79 0.68
CA LEU A 217 -21.57 0.69 -0.28
C LEU A 217 -22.61 -0.38 0.08
N LEU A 218 -23.06 -0.45 1.33
CA LEU A 218 -24.02 -1.46 1.78
C LEU A 218 -25.13 -0.83 2.65
N PRO A 219 -26.40 -1.24 2.46
CA PRO A 219 -27.48 -0.90 3.35
C PRO A 219 -27.24 -1.41 4.78
N ASP A 220 -27.88 -0.78 5.76
CA ASP A 220 -27.69 -1.12 7.18
C ASP A 220 -28.03 -2.57 7.55
N CYS A 221 -28.96 -3.19 6.83
CA CYS A 221 -29.33 -4.59 7.05
C CYS A 221 -28.17 -5.57 6.73
N PHE A 222 -27.17 -5.13 5.95
CA PHE A 222 -25.96 -5.90 5.62
C PHE A 222 -24.71 -5.39 6.35
N ARG A 223 -24.87 -4.62 7.42
CA ARG A 223 -23.73 -4.03 8.13
C ARG A 223 -22.69 -5.04 8.66
N PHE A 224 -23.06 -6.31 8.78
CA PHE A 224 -22.19 -7.41 9.19
C PHE A 224 -21.27 -7.93 8.08
N VAL A 225 -21.56 -7.62 6.81
CA VAL A 225 -20.78 -8.09 5.67
C VAL A 225 -19.41 -7.41 5.69
N LYS A 226 -18.37 -8.21 5.48
CA LYS A 226 -16.99 -7.75 5.26
C LYS A 226 -16.65 -7.92 3.79
N GLY A 227 -15.68 -7.16 3.27
CA GLY A 227 -15.30 -7.33 1.86
C GLY A 227 -14.63 -6.10 1.27
N VAL A 228 -14.49 -6.18 -0.03
CA VAL A 228 -13.87 -5.14 -0.87
C VAL A 228 -14.74 -4.85 -2.08
#